data_901982af1c31865963b29dfb32a49f1b
#
_entry.id   901982af1c31865963b29dfb32a49f1b
#
_cell.length_a   1.000
_cell.length_b   1.000
_cell.length_c   1.000
_cell.angle_alpha   90.00
_cell.angle_beta   90.00
_cell.angle_gamma   90.00
#
_symmetry.space_group_name_H-M   'P 1'
#
loop_
_entity.id
_entity.type
_entity.pdbx_description
1 polymer ?
#
loop_
_entity_poly.entity_id
_entity_poly.type
_entity_poly.pdbx_seq_one_letter_code
_entity_poly.pdbx_strand_id
1 'polypeptide(L)'
;MRITRLAAFEWRLLTADRTPWLLALVFGGIIAYGAWNGAAWAAFQQSTIAAVQLEETERLAKLGERLGRLAAGDTTVAAPIAGVLGAQGATRYAILPPAPLAPLAVGSSDLYPYYARVSLRSKQSFIVNDEIENPHNLLAGRFDLSFAIVFVYPLLILALTYNLVSAEREQGTMALLMSQPTQTRVVLLTKLAVRVGLVVALTAVLLCAVVLAVGVDVAAPGAMAGLSLWFAIVLAYGLFWFAAAVAVNALGRSSATNALALLGVWLLTVVLVP
;
A
#
# COMPACT_ATOMS: atom_id res chain seq x y z
N MET A 1 -12.69 29.69 27.26
CA MET A 1 -11.32 29.48 26.73
C MET A 1 -11.44 29.29 25.22
N ARG A 2 -10.63 29.94 24.38
CA ARG A 2 -10.74 29.77 22.92
C ARG A 2 -10.20 28.42 22.53
N ILE A 3 -10.93 27.65 21.70
CA ILE A 3 -10.56 26.30 21.21
C ILE A 3 -9.12 26.29 20.65
N THR A 4 -8.71 27.38 19.99
CA THR A 4 -7.35 27.55 19.45
C THR A 4 -6.25 27.49 20.51
N ARG A 5 -6.50 28.05 21.74
CA ARG A 5 -5.52 27.99 22.83
C ARG A 5 -5.40 26.58 23.40
N LEU A 6 -6.52 25.88 23.47
CA LEU A 6 -6.55 24.49 23.93
C LEU A 6 -5.82 23.59 22.94
N ALA A 7 -6.08 23.75 21.65
CA ALA A 7 -5.37 23.00 20.59
C ALA A 7 -3.85 23.28 20.60
N ALA A 8 -3.44 24.54 20.77
CA ALA A 8 -2.02 24.90 20.87
C ALA A 8 -1.35 24.31 22.11
N PHE A 9 -2.07 24.22 23.23
CA PHE A 9 -1.58 23.57 24.44
C PHE A 9 -1.39 22.06 24.22
N GLU A 10 -2.42 21.37 23.69
CA GLU A 10 -2.37 19.94 23.38
C GLU A 10 -1.26 19.61 22.37
N TRP A 11 -1.10 20.45 21.35
CA TRP A 11 0.00 20.32 20.39
C TRP A 11 1.37 20.39 21.07
N ARG A 12 1.59 21.39 21.92
CA ARG A 12 2.87 21.53 22.67
C ARG A 12 3.12 20.32 23.58
N LEU A 13 2.09 19.83 24.25
CA LEU A 13 2.20 18.69 25.14
C LEU A 13 2.55 17.41 24.35
N LEU A 14 1.92 17.22 23.23
CA LEU A 14 2.16 16.06 22.34
C LEU A 14 3.55 16.12 21.69
N THR A 15 4.01 17.29 21.27
CA THR A 15 5.32 17.46 20.65
C THR A 15 6.49 17.49 21.67
N ALA A 16 6.22 17.80 22.95
CA ALA A 16 7.19 17.72 24.03
C ALA A 16 7.50 16.26 24.43
N ASP A 17 6.58 15.34 24.21
CA ASP A 17 6.79 13.91 24.41
C ASP A 17 7.63 13.34 23.25
N ARG A 18 8.55 12.43 23.56
CA ARG A 18 9.39 11.74 22.58
C ARG A 18 8.65 10.62 21.84
N THR A 19 7.59 10.09 22.45
CA THR A 19 6.83 8.95 21.93
C THR A 19 6.26 9.18 20.54
N PRO A 20 5.55 10.31 20.23
CA PRO A 20 5.03 10.56 18.89
C PRO A 20 6.12 10.65 17.81
N TRP A 21 7.29 11.22 18.15
CA TRP A 21 8.40 11.34 17.21
C TRP A 21 9.04 9.98 16.90
N LEU A 22 9.17 9.13 17.91
CA LEU A 22 9.70 7.78 17.75
C LEU A 22 8.72 6.93 16.93
N LEU A 23 7.43 7.03 17.19
CA LEU A 23 6.40 6.37 16.40
C LEU A 23 6.39 6.86 14.94
N ALA A 24 6.53 8.17 14.71
CA ALA A 24 6.61 8.75 13.38
C ALA A 24 7.85 8.26 12.62
N LEU A 25 8.99 8.14 13.30
CA LEU A 25 10.23 7.64 12.72
C LEU A 25 10.10 6.16 12.33
N VAL A 26 9.59 5.33 13.24
CA VAL A 26 9.38 3.89 12.97
C VAL A 26 8.38 3.70 11.82
N PHE A 27 7.25 4.40 11.88
CA PHE A 27 6.23 4.34 10.82
C PHE A 27 6.79 4.84 9.48
N GLY A 28 7.54 5.96 9.47
CA GLY A 28 8.21 6.47 8.28
C GLY A 28 9.20 5.48 7.69
N GLY A 29 9.99 4.79 8.52
CA GLY A 29 10.90 3.73 8.09
C GLY A 29 10.17 2.54 7.43
N ILE A 30 9.05 2.12 8.03
CA ILE A 30 8.20 1.04 7.48
C ILE A 30 7.58 1.45 6.14
N ILE A 31 7.05 2.67 6.04
CA ILE A 31 6.52 3.24 4.80
C ILE A 31 7.60 3.32 3.71
N ALA A 32 8.79 3.82 4.05
CA ALA A 32 9.89 3.93 3.11
C ALA A 32 10.33 2.55 2.59
N TYR A 33 10.44 1.56 3.49
CA TYR A 33 10.78 0.19 3.10
C TYR A 33 9.69 -0.45 2.21
N GLY A 34 8.41 -0.30 2.57
CA GLY A 34 7.29 -0.81 1.76
C GLY A 34 7.25 -0.18 0.37
N ALA A 35 7.47 1.13 0.28
CA ALA A 35 7.53 1.86 -0.99
C ALA A 35 8.72 1.40 -1.86
N TRP A 36 9.91 1.23 -1.26
CA TRP A 36 11.08 0.71 -1.96
C TRP A 36 10.83 -0.70 -2.51
N ASN A 37 10.25 -1.58 -1.70
CA ASN A 37 9.93 -2.95 -2.12
C ASN A 37 8.90 -2.99 -3.26
N GLY A 38 7.84 -2.18 -3.17
CA GLY A 38 6.86 -2.04 -4.25
C GLY A 38 7.45 -1.49 -5.55
N ALA A 39 8.35 -0.49 -5.44
CA ALA A 39 9.06 0.06 -6.59
C ALA A 39 10.00 -0.97 -7.23
N ALA A 40 10.73 -1.74 -6.43
CA ALA A 40 11.61 -2.80 -6.92
C ALA A 40 10.81 -3.86 -7.69
N TRP A 41 9.63 -4.23 -7.21
CA TRP A 41 8.73 -5.15 -7.90
C TRP A 41 8.22 -4.60 -9.23
N ALA A 42 7.75 -3.36 -9.26
CA ALA A 42 7.31 -2.71 -10.51
C ALA A 42 8.44 -2.62 -11.55
N ALA A 43 9.66 -2.29 -11.10
CA ALA A 43 10.84 -2.27 -11.97
C ALA A 43 11.19 -3.67 -12.50
N PHE A 44 11.09 -4.71 -11.65
CA PHE A 44 11.29 -6.10 -12.07
C PHE A 44 10.28 -6.51 -13.16
N GLN A 45 8.98 -6.20 -12.96
CA GLN A 45 7.95 -6.48 -13.98
C GLN A 45 8.28 -5.78 -15.31
N GLN A 46 8.64 -4.49 -15.25
CA GLN A 46 8.99 -3.72 -16.46
C GLN A 46 10.19 -4.30 -17.20
N SER A 47 11.25 -4.69 -16.47
CA SER A 47 12.44 -5.26 -17.06
C SER A 47 12.16 -6.63 -17.70
N THR A 48 11.33 -7.45 -17.07
CA THR A 48 10.92 -8.75 -17.62
C THR A 48 10.07 -8.57 -18.88
N ILE A 49 9.12 -7.65 -18.89
CA ILE A 49 8.32 -7.33 -20.07
C ILE A 49 9.23 -6.86 -21.22
N ALA A 50 10.18 -5.98 -20.95
CA ALA A 50 11.11 -5.49 -21.95
C ALA A 50 11.97 -6.60 -22.55
N ALA A 51 12.47 -7.53 -21.71
CA ALA A 51 13.24 -8.69 -22.17
C ALA A 51 12.40 -9.61 -23.06
N VAL A 52 11.16 -9.91 -22.67
CA VAL A 52 10.24 -10.74 -23.45
C VAL A 52 9.87 -10.10 -24.78
N GLN A 53 9.67 -8.77 -24.82
CA GLN A 53 9.41 -8.04 -26.07
C GLN A 53 10.62 -8.03 -27.00
N LEU A 54 11.82 -7.90 -26.45
CA LEU A 54 13.06 -7.99 -27.23
C LEU A 54 13.21 -9.38 -27.86
N GLU A 55 13.03 -10.43 -27.06
CA GLU A 55 13.06 -11.82 -27.54
C GLU A 55 12.03 -12.06 -28.67
N GLU A 56 10.81 -11.56 -28.49
CA GLU A 56 9.76 -11.64 -29.52
C GLU A 56 10.22 -10.97 -30.82
N THR A 57 10.74 -9.75 -30.71
CA THR A 57 11.16 -8.94 -31.87
C THR A 57 12.28 -9.65 -32.65
N GLU A 58 13.29 -10.16 -31.93
CA GLU A 58 14.40 -10.89 -32.55
C GLU A 58 13.93 -12.19 -33.21
N ARG A 59 13.06 -12.94 -32.54
CA ARG A 59 12.52 -14.18 -33.08
C ARG A 59 11.69 -13.94 -34.35
N LEU A 60 10.85 -12.91 -34.35
CA LEU A 60 10.06 -12.56 -35.52
C LEU A 60 10.92 -12.03 -36.67
N ALA A 61 11.96 -11.25 -36.37
CA ALA A 61 12.90 -10.78 -37.37
C ALA A 61 13.64 -11.97 -38.08
N LYS A 62 14.17 -12.92 -37.28
CA LYS A 62 14.80 -14.13 -37.81
C LYS A 62 13.84 -14.97 -38.65
N LEU A 63 12.57 -15.04 -38.23
CA LEU A 63 11.54 -15.73 -39.00
C LEU A 63 11.24 -15.01 -40.31
N GLY A 64 11.11 -13.68 -40.29
CA GLY A 64 10.91 -12.84 -41.46
C GLY A 64 12.03 -12.97 -42.48
N GLU A 65 13.30 -12.97 -42.04
CA GLU A 65 14.47 -13.17 -42.86
C GLU A 65 14.45 -14.56 -43.53
N ARG A 66 14.16 -15.62 -42.75
CA ARG A 66 14.03 -16.98 -43.25
C ARG A 66 12.95 -17.11 -44.32
N LEU A 67 11.78 -16.51 -44.08
CA LEU A 67 10.68 -16.54 -45.06
C LEU A 67 11.03 -15.71 -46.32
N GLY A 68 11.71 -14.57 -46.15
CA GLY A 68 12.22 -13.78 -47.29
C GLY A 68 13.18 -14.52 -48.18
N ARG A 69 14.12 -15.29 -47.60
CA ARG A 69 15.05 -16.16 -48.37
C ARG A 69 14.32 -17.25 -49.13
N LEU A 70 13.32 -17.90 -48.52
CA LEU A 70 12.47 -18.88 -49.17
C LEU A 70 11.69 -18.26 -50.33
N ALA A 71 11.13 -17.07 -50.17
CA ALA A 71 10.39 -16.36 -51.20
C ALA A 71 11.33 -15.96 -52.37
N ALA A 72 12.63 -15.71 -52.11
CA ALA A 72 13.63 -15.43 -53.10
C ALA A 72 14.14 -16.71 -53.84
N GLY A 73 13.59 -17.89 -53.51
CA GLY A 73 13.96 -19.15 -54.18
C GLY A 73 15.18 -19.88 -53.60
N ASP A 74 15.60 -19.51 -52.38
CA ASP A 74 16.72 -20.17 -51.69
C ASP A 74 16.31 -21.57 -51.24
N THR A 75 16.76 -22.60 -51.94
CA THR A 75 16.46 -24.00 -51.64
C THR A 75 17.25 -24.58 -50.46
N THR A 76 18.21 -23.85 -49.93
CA THR A 76 19.01 -24.29 -48.77
C THR A 76 18.21 -24.10 -47.44
N VAL A 77 17.16 -23.28 -47.45
CA VAL A 77 16.30 -23.02 -46.31
C VAL A 77 15.06 -23.93 -46.37
N ALA A 78 14.92 -24.81 -45.38
CA ALA A 78 13.75 -25.65 -45.30
C ALA A 78 12.46 -24.82 -45.04
N ALA A 79 11.41 -25.06 -45.83
CA ALA A 79 10.12 -24.42 -45.64
C ALA A 79 9.50 -24.80 -44.27
N PRO A 80 9.04 -23.83 -43.47
CA PRO A 80 8.43 -24.15 -42.19
C PRO A 80 7.04 -24.79 -42.42
N ILE A 81 6.73 -25.81 -41.62
CA ILE A 81 5.40 -26.40 -41.60
C ILE A 81 4.43 -25.39 -41.00
N ALA A 82 3.34 -25.04 -41.70
CA ALA A 82 2.38 -24.03 -41.29
C ALA A 82 1.84 -24.23 -39.84
N GLY A 83 1.54 -25.48 -39.47
CA GLY A 83 1.08 -25.83 -38.12
C GLY A 83 2.14 -25.59 -37.03
N VAL A 84 3.42 -25.85 -37.35
CA VAL A 84 4.53 -25.58 -36.43
C VAL A 84 4.81 -24.08 -36.34
N LEU A 85 4.73 -23.39 -37.47
CA LEU A 85 4.90 -21.94 -37.52
C LEU A 85 3.88 -21.23 -36.61
N GLY A 86 2.58 -21.57 -36.73
CA GLY A 86 1.52 -20.96 -35.90
C GLY A 86 1.56 -21.40 -34.44
N ALA A 87 2.07 -22.59 -34.14
CA ALA A 87 2.15 -23.12 -32.79
C ALA A 87 3.37 -22.60 -31.99
N GLN A 88 4.50 -22.37 -32.67
CA GLN A 88 5.78 -22.08 -32.03
C GLN A 88 6.54 -20.91 -32.65
N GLY A 89 6.54 -20.74 -33.96
CA GLY A 89 7.36 -19.76 -34.69
C GLY A 89 6.80 -18.34 -34.62
N ALA A 90 5.50 -18.17 -34.90
CA ALA A 90 4.83 -16.88 -34.98
C ALA A 90 4.05 -16.52 -33.69
N THR A 91 4.46 -17.05 -32.54
CA THR A 91 3.85 -16.74 -31.26
C THR A 91 4.09 -15.29 -30.85
N ARG A 92 3.11 -14.69 -30.23
CA ARG A 92 3.16 -13.33 -29.66
C ARG A 92 3.04 -13.39 -28.14
N TYR A 93 3.47 -12.33 -27.48
CA TYR A 93 3.20 -12.17 -26.06
C TYR A 93 2.08 -11.14 -25.85
N ALA A 94 1.06 -11.54 -25.10
CA ALA A 94 0.12 -10.60 -24.48
C ALA A 94 0.79 -10.09 -23.21
N ILE A 95 0.89 -8.79 -23.04
CA ILE A 95 1.54 -8.13 -21.91
C ILE A 95 0.59 -7.21 -21.20
N LEU A 96 0.70 -7.17 -19.87
CA LEU A 96 0.00 -6.24 -18.99
C LEU A 96 1.06 -5.41 -18.25
N PRO A 97 1.36 -4.19 -18.69
CA PRO A 97 2.34 -3.35 -18.01
C PRO A 97 1.83 -2.96 -16.62
N PRO A 98 2.71 -2.74 -15.63
CA PRO A 98 2.31 -2.29 -14.32
C PRO A 98 1.57 -0.95 -14.40
N ALA A 99 0.52 -0.80 -13.59
CA ALA A 99 -0.23 0.45 -13.49
C ALA A 99 0.67 1.58 -12.97
N PRO A 100 0.34 2.88 -13.24
CA PRO A 100 1.15 4.02 -12.76
C PRO A 100 1.37 4.04 -11.25
N LEU A 101 0.45 3.49 -10.47
CA LEU A 101 0.52 3.41 -9.00
C LEU A 101 0.98 2.04 -8.48
N ALA A 102 1.37 1.11 -9.34
CA ALA A 102 1.86 -0.21 -8.93
C ALA A 102 3.01 -0.15 -7.90
N PRO A 103 3.94 0.84 -7.93
CA PRO A 103 4.95 0.98 -6.90
C PRO A 103 4.40 1.24 -5.50
N LEU A 104 3.19 1.81 -5.38
CA LEU A 104 2.56 2.09 -4.09
C LEU A 104 1.75 0.89 -3.56
N ALA A 105 1.18 0.10 -4.46
CA ALA A 105 0.30 -1.01 -4.12
C ALA A 105 0.48 -2.15 -5.12
N VAL A 106 1.30 -3.11 -4.78
CA VAL A 106 1.47 -4.37 -5.51
C VAL A 106 0.21 -5.22 -5.34
N GLY A 107 -0.27 -5.32 -4.11
CA GLY A 107 -1.47 -6.08 -3.76
C GLY A 107 -1.36 -7.53 -4.23
N SER A 108 -2.42 -8.03 -4.87
CA SER A 108 -2.47 -9.37 -5.46
C SER A 108 -1.98 -9.42 -6.91
N SER A 109 -1.44 -8.34 -7.45
CA SER A 109 -0.98 -8.29 -8.85
C SER A 109 0.23 -9.19 -9.11
N ASP A 110 0.97 -9.56 -8.07
CA ASP A 110 2.07 -10.54 -8.14
C ASP A 110 1.60 -11.99 -8.30
N LEU A 111 0.32 -12.27 -8.00
CA LEU A 111 -0.30 -13.60 -8.15
C LEU A 111 -0.80 -13.85 -9.58
N TYR A 112 -0.87 -12.83 -10.41
CA TYR A 112 -1.38 -12.94 -11.77
C TYR A 112 -0.25 -12.77 -12.79
N PRO A 113 -0.27 -13.58 -13.87
CA PRO A 113 0.70 -13.43 -14.94
C PRO A 113 0.55 -12.06 -15.62
N TYR A 114 1.63 -11.29 -15.65
CA TYR A 114 1.68 -9.98 -16.32
C TYR A 114 2.18 -10.08 -17.77
N TYR A 115 2.54 -11.28 -18.23
CA TYR A 115 2.73 -11.62 -19.64
C TYR A 115 2.30 -13.05 -19.90
N ALA A 116 1.81 -13.33 -21.08
CA ALA A 116 1.41 -14.66 -21.49
C ALA A 116 1.73 -14.90 -22.95
N ARG A 117 2.28 -16.08 -23.26
CA ARG A 117 2.57 -16.47 -24.63
C ARG A 117 1.30 -16.90 -25.34
N VAL A 118 0.95 -16.23 -26.44
CA VAL A 118 -0.22 -16.52 -27.27
C VAL A 118 0.23 -17.28 -28.52
N SER A 119 -0.36 -18.44 -28.76
CA SER A 119 -0.12 -19.28 -29.94
C SER A 119 -1.41 -19.91 -30.44
N LEU A 120 -1.43 -20.50 -31.63
CA LEU A 120 -2.61 -21.22 -32.13
C LEU A 120 -3.03 -22.43 -31.27
N ARG A 121 -2.13 -22.90 -30.40
CA ARG A 121 -2.38 -24.03 -29.49
C ARG A 121 -2.65 -23.60 -28.05
N SER A 122 -2.62 -22.32 -27.73
CA SER A 122 -2.50 -21.82 -26.36
C SER A 122 -3.79 -21.73 -25.56
N LYS A 123 -4.82 -22.56 -25.83
CA LYS A 123 -5.99 -22.63 -24.93
C LYS A 123 -5.64 -22.93 -23.46
N GLN A 124 -4.42 -23.40 -23.17
CA GLN A 124 -3.99 -23.80 -21.82
C GLN A 124 -2.77 -23.05 -21.29
N SER A 125 -2.09 -22.20 -22.07
CA SER A 125 -0.86 -21.52 -21.59
C SER A 125 -1.07 -20.38 -20.60
N PHE A 126 -2.30 -20.05 -20.23
CA PHE A 126 -2.59 -19.11 -19.13
C PHE A 126 -2.45 -19.75 -17.74
N ILE A 127 -2.26 -21.07 -17.64
CA ILE A 127 -2.31 -21.83 -16.39
C ILE A 127 -0.90 -22.21 -15.91
N VAL A 128 0.11 -22.11 -16.76
CA VAL A 128 1.47 -22.58 -16.42
C VAL A 128 2.37 -21.39 -16.14
N ASN A 129 2.21 -20.78 -14.97
CA ASN A 129 3.33 -20.10 -14.32
C ASN A 129 3.85 -21.07 -13.26
N ASP A 130 5.04 -21.63 -13.53
CA ASP A 130 5.75 -22.52 -12.63
C ASP A 130 6.35 -21.79 -11.39
N GLU A 131 5.89 -20.59 -11.06
CA GLU A 131 6.27 -19.93 -9.83
C GLU A 131 5.45 -20.50 -8.68
N ILE A 132 6.10 -21.39 -7.93
CA ILE A 132 5.60 -21.83 -6.62
C ILE A 132 5.69 -20.62 -5.68
N GLU A 133 4.62 -19.85 -5.59
CA GLU A 133 4.52 -18.76 -4.64
C GLU A 133 4.55 -19.30 -3.20
N ASN A 134 5.28 -18.57 -2.34
CA ASN A 134 5.31 -18.88 -0.92
C ASN A 134 3.88 -18.74 -0.36
N PRO A 135 3.32 -19.76 0.32
CA PRO A 135 1.98 -19.69 0.93
C PRO A 135 1.77 -18.47 1.84
N HIS A 136 2.84 -17.93 2.42
CA HIS A 136 2.80 -16.72 3.24
C HIS A 136 2.46 -15.48 2.40
N ASN A 137 2.99 -15.37 1.19
CA ASN A 137 2.67 -14.29 0.27
C ASN A 137 1.21 -14.35 -0.21
N LEU A 138 0.65 -15.56 -0.30
CA LEU A 138 -0.76 -15.76 -0.68
C LEU A 138 -1.73 -15.23 0.40
N LEU A 139 -1.35 -15.30 1.67
CA LEU A 139 -2.19 -14.87 2.80
C LEU A 139 -2.02 -13.38 3.13
N ALA A 140 -0.79 -12.91 3.17
CA ALA A 140 -0.46 -11.56 3.66
C ALA A 140 -0.20 -10.55 2.53
N GLY A 141 0.01 -11.02 1.29
CA GLY A 141 0.51 -10.20 0.19
C GLY A 141 1.99 -9.85 0.34
N ARG A 142 2.54 -9.10 -0.61
CA ARG A 142 3.89 -8.55 -0.49
C ARG A 142 3.91 -7.40 0.50
N PHE A 143 5.05 -7.26 1.17
CA PHE A 143 5.27 -6.11 2.04
C PHE A 143 5.49 -4.86 1.18
N ASP A 144 4.41 -4.15 0.92
CA ASP A 144 4.37 -2.90 0.17
C ASP A 144 3.81 -1.74 1.03
N LEU A 145 3.57 -0.59 0.40
CA LEU A 145 2.98 0.55 1.10
C LEU A 145 1.55 0.25 1.57
N SER A 146 0.76 -0.49 0.80
CA SER A 146 -0.60 -0.87 1.17
C SER A 146 -0.61 -1.81 2.36
N PHE A 147 0.32 -2.77 2.42
CA PHE A 147 0.53 -3.61 3.59
C PHE A 147 0.81 -2.77 4.84
N ALA A 148 1.74 -1.81 4.74
CA ALA A 148 2.07 -0.93 5.86
C ALA A 148 0.85 -0.12 6.35
N ILE A 149 0.01 0.34 5.43
CA ILE A 149 -1.23 1.06 5.79
C ILE A 149 -2.23 0.12 6.44
N VAL A 150 -2.47 -1.07 5.91
CA VAL A 150 -3.48 -1.98 6.45
C VAL A 150 -3.09 -2.48 7.85
N PHE A 151 -1.84 -2.89 8.04
CA PHE A 151 -1.39 -3.54 9.27
C PHE A 151 -0.81 -2.58 10.31
N VAL A 152 -0.01 -1.58 9.90
CA VAL A 152 0.78 -0.76 10.83
C VAL A 152 0.12 0.59 11.14
N TYR A 153 -0.56 1.19 10.19
CA TYR A 153 -1.22 2.48 10.39
C TYR A 153 -2.25 2.48 11.54
N PRO A 154 -3.09 1.44 11.70
CA PRO A 154 -3.94 1.34 12.89
C PRO A 154 -3.13 1.34 14.18
N LEU A 155 -2.03 0.60 14.25
CA LEU A 155 -1.21 0.53 15.46
C LEU A 155 -0.62 1.90 15.84
N LEU A 156 -0.22 2.71 14.84
CA LEU A 156 0.19 4.10 15.07
C LEU A 156 -0.94 4.91 15.71
N ILE A 157 -2.17 4.81 15.17
CA ILE A 157 -3.35 5.50 15.70
C ILE A 157 -3.65 5.04 17.12
N LEU A 158 -3.64 3.72 17.36
CA LEU A 158 -3.90 3.16 18.68
C LEU A 158 -2.85 3.59 19.70
N ALA A 159 -1.57 3.60 19.33
CA ALA A 159 -0.48 4.06 20.20
C ALA A 159 -0.59 5.55 20.58
N LEU A 160 -1.20 6.37 19.72
CA LEU A 160 -1.44 7.78 20.00
C LEU A 160 -2.74 8.04 20.75
N THR A 161 -3.65 7.05 20.84
CA THR A 161 -5.03 7.31 21.30
C THR A 161 -5.52 6.43 22.45
N TYR A 162 -4.82 5.36 22.82
CA TYR A 162 -5.26 4.42 23.86
C TYR A 162 -5.54 5.07 25.22
N ASN A 163 -4.89 6.19 25.51
CA ASN A 163 -4.95 6.90 26.79
C ASN A 163 -5.66 8.26 26.75
N LEU A 164 -6.48 8.50 25.71
CA LEU A 164 -7.14 9.80 25.48
C LEU A 164 -7.89 10.36 26.68
N VAL A 165 -8.58 9.51 27.42
CA VAL A 165 -9.40 9.86 28.58
C VAL A 165 -8.84 9.24 29.86
N SER A 166 -8.31 8.02 29.75
CA SER A 166 -7.85 7.26 30.92
C SER A 166 -6.64 7.89 31.60
N ALA A 167 -5.75 8.55 30.85
CA ALA A 167 -4.62 9.26 31.46
C ALA A 167 -5.05 10.33 32.47
N GLU A 168 -6.08 11.11 32.15
CA GLU A 168 -6.62 12.12 33.07
C GLU A 168 -7.25 11.51 34.35
N ARG A 169 -7.87 10.34 34.19
CA ARG A 169 -8.41 9.59 35.33
C ARG A 169 -7.32 9.02 36.21
N GLU A 170 -6.28 8.42 35.62
CA GLU A 170 -5.15 7.80 36.33
C GLU A 170 -4.30 8.82 37.05
N GLN A 171 -4.14 10.03 36.49
CA GLN A 171 -3.40 11.14 37.09
C GLN A 171 -4.22 11.94 38.11
N GLY A 172 -5.52 11.62 38.28
CA GLY A 172 -6.42 12.37 39.17
C GLY A 172 -6.79 13.79 38.69
N THR A 173 -6.38 14.16 37.48
CA THR A 173 -6.58 15.49 36.89
C THR A 173 -8.01 15.69 36.33
N MET A 174 -8.78 14.62 36.22
CA MET A 174 -10.16 14.64 35.69
C MET A 174 -11.08 15.56 36.53
N ALA A 175 -10.96 15.54 37.86
CA ALA A 175 -11.76 16.41 38.74
C ALA A 175 -11.44 17.87 38.49
N LEU A 176 -10.17 18.23 38.33
CA LEU A 176 -9.72 19.58 38.01
C LEU A 176 -10.22 20.02 36.62
N LEU A 177 -10.22 19.11 35.64
CA LEU A 177 -10.73 19.38 34.31
C LEU A 177 -12.25 19.66 34.34
N MET A 178 -13.00 18.90 35.14
CA MET A 178 -14.44 19.09 35.32
C MET A 178 -14.83 20.37 36.10
N SER A 179 -13.91 20.90 36.93
CA SER A 179 -14.15 22.17 37.66
C SER A 179 -13.95 23.42 36.80
N GLN A 180 -13.35 23.26 35.61
CA GLN A 180 -13.14 24.37 34.68
C GLN A 180 -14.44 24.74 33.94
N PRO A 181 -14.66 26.03 33.60
CA PRO A 181 -15.85 26.50 32.87
C PRO A 181 -15.78 26.09 31.38
N THR A 182 -15.32 24.85 31.08
CA THR A 182 -15.16 24.32 29.73
C THR A 182 -15.86 22.96 29.67
N GLN A 183 -16.66 22.75 28.63
CA GLN A 183 -17.30 21.43 28.45
C GLN A 183 -16.25 20.34 28.20
N THR A 184 -16.29 19.25 28.93
CA THR A 184 -15.39 18.10 28.79
C THR A 184 -15.37 17.57 27.36
N ARG A 185 -16.52 17.63 26.66
CA ARG A 185 -16.63 17.25 25.25
C ARG A 185 -15.70 18.07 24.35
N VAL A 186 -15.62 19.39 24.59
CA VAL A 186 -14.77 20.30 23.80
C VAL A 186 -13.29 19.94 24.00
N VAL A 187 -12.89 19.64 25.23
CA VAL A 187 -11.51 19.22 25.53
C VAL A 187 -11.17 17.91 24.80
N LEU A 188 -12.04 16.89 24.90
CA LEU A 188 -11.84 15.59 24.26
C LEU A 188 -11.79 15.70 22.74
N LEU A 189 -12.72 16.45 22.14
CA LEU A 189 -12.72 16.67 20.69
C LEU A 189 -11.49 17.43 20.22
N THR A 190 -10.99 18.38 21.01
CA THR A 190 -9.75 19.11 20.69
C THR A 190 -8.54 18.19 20.75
N LYS A 191 -8.43 17.34 21.78
CA LYS A 191 -7.37 16.33 21.89
C LYS A 191 -7.39 15.38 20.69
N LEU A 192 -8.58 14.88 20.35
CA LEU A 192 -8.76 14.00 19.19
C LEU A 192 -8.37 14.71 17.90
N ALA A 193 -8.87 15.93 17.67
CA ALA A 193 -8.58 16.71 16.47
C ALA A 193 -7.08 16.97 16.26
N VAL A 194 -6.34 17.25 17.33
CA VAL A 194 -4.88 17.45 17.28
C VAL A 194 -4.19 16.15 16.87
N ARG A 195 -4.60 15.01 17.42
CA ARG A 195 -3.99 13.70 17.05
C ARG A 195 -4.36 13.27 15.63
N VAL A 196 -5.62 13.45 15.23
CA VAL A 196 -6.05 13.23 13.83
C VAL A 196 -5.25 14.13 12.89
N GLY A 197 -5.14 15.41 13.19
CA GLY A 197 -4.37 16.36 12.39
C GLY A 197 -2.89 15.97 12.26
N LEU A 198 -2.26 15.51 13.34
CA LEU A 198 -0.89 15.02 13.32
C LEU A 198 -0.74 13.79 12.41
N VAL A 199 -1.59 12.79 12.56
CA VAL A 199 -1.53 11.55 11.77
C VAL A 199 -1.81 11.83 10.31
N VAL A 200 -2.81 12.67 9.99
CA VAL A 200 -3.13 13.06 8.61
C VAL A 200 -1.96 13.82 7.97
N ALA A 201 -1.39 14.78 8.68
CA ALA A 201 -0.24 15.54 8.19
C ALA A 201 0.98 14.64 7.96
N LEU A 202 1.28 13.74 8.92
CA LEU A 202 2.37 12.76 8.79
C LEU A 202 2.14 11.86 7.57
N THR A 203 0.96 11.30 7.41
CA THR A 203 0.63 10.43 6.28
C THR A 203 0.72 11.16 4.95
N ALA A 204 0.22 12.40 4.87
CA ALA A 204 0.31 13.21 3.67
C ALA A 204 1.77 13.54 3.29
N VAL A 205 2.60 13.92 4.27
CA VAL A 205 4.04 14.19 4.05
C VAL A 205 4.77 12.93 3.59
N LEU A 206 4.53 11.79 4.24
CA LEU A 206 5.15 10.52 3.87
C LEU A 206 4.71 10.08 2.46
N LEU A 207 3.42 10.21 2.12
CA LEU A 207 2.94 9.90 0.77
C LEU A 207 3.60 10.78 -0.28
N CYS A 208 3.67 12.09 -0.05
CA CYS A 208 4.37 13.01 -0.96
C CYS A 208 5.84 12.62 -1.12
N ALA A 209 6.52 12.31 -0.02
CA ALA A 209 7.91 11.87 -0.05
C ALA A 209 8.09 10.57 -0.85
N VAL A 210 7.20 9.59 -0.67
CA VAL A 210 7.21 8.33 -1.43
C VAL A 210 6.98 8.57 -2.91
N VAL A 211 5.95 9.33 -3.29
CA VAL A 211 5.63 9.65 -4.69
C VAL A 211 6.83 10.27 -5.40
N LEU A 212 7.53 11.19 -4.72
CA LEU A 212 8.75 11.84 -5.25
C LEU A 212 9.93 10.87 -5.31
N ALA A 213 10.16 10.07 -4.27
CA ALA A 213 11.31 9.16 -4.17
C ALA A 213 11.24 8.00 -5.17
N VAL A 214 10.04 7.47 -5.39
CA VAL A 214 9.78 6.34 -6.30
C VAL A 214 9.63 6.81 -7.75
N GLY A 215 9.45 8.12 -7.99
CA GLY A 215 9.31 8.69 -9.32
C GLY A 215 7.98 8.31 -10.00
N VAL A 216 6.89 8.27 -9.23
CA VAL A 216 5.56 8.01 -9.79
C VAL A 216 5.22 9.12 -10.81
N ASP A 217 4.89 8.72 -12.04
CA ASP A 217 4.44 9.66 -13.06
C ASP A 217 3.03 10.17 -12.75
N VAL A 218 2.97 11.28 -12.03
CA VAL A 218 1.69 11.91 -11.66
C VAL A 218 0.96 12.54 -12.86
N ALA A 219 1.64 12.72 -13.99
CA ALA A 219 1.04 13.23 -15.21
C ALA A 219 0.38 12.13 -16.06
N ALA A 220 0.66 10.86 -15.73
CA ALA A 220 0.02 9.73 -16.41
C ALA A 220 -1.51 9.79 -16.25
N PRO A 221 -2.26 9.39 -17.30
CA PRO A 221 -3.72 9.39 -17.26
C PRO A 221 -4.25 8.60 -16.06
N GLY A 222 -5.06 9.25 -15.22
CA GLY A 222 -5.67 8.63 -14.04
C GLY A 222 -4.78 8.57 -12.78
N ALA A 223 -3.48 8.88 -12.84
CA ALA A 223 -2.58 8.80 -11.70
C ALA A 223 -3.02 9.72 -10.55
N MET A 224 -3.32 10.99 -10.83
CA MET A 224 -3.79 11.95 -9.80
C MET A 224 -5.14 11.54 -9.20
N ALA A 225 -6.08 11.06 -10.02
CA ALA A 225 -7.36 10.56 -9.52
C ALA A 225 -7.16 9.32 -8.63
N GLY A 226 -6.31 8.40 -9.05
CA GLY A 226 -5.94 7.22 -8.26
C GLY A 226 -5.28 7.59 -6.93
N LEU A 227 -4.31 8.51 -6.92
CA LEU A 227 -3.65 9.00 -5.70
C LEU A 227 -4.66 9.67 -4.75
N SER A 228 -5.55 10.50 -5.29
CA SER A 228 -6.58 11.17 -4.50
C SER A 228 -7.54 10.15 -3.86
N LEU A 229 -7.98 9.17 -4.63
CA LEU A 229 -8.85 8.10 -4.14
C LEU A 229 -8.14 7.25 -3.09
N TRP A 230 -6.89 6.86 -3.35
CA TRP A 230 -6.09 6.09 -2.41
C TRP A 230 -5.92 6.84 -1.08
N PHE A 231 -5.57 8.13 -1.13
CA PHE A 231 -5.45 8.97 0.07
C PHE A 231 -6.79 9.11 0.81
N ALA A 232 -7.90 9.27 0.09
CA ALA A 232 -9.23 9.32 0.70
C ALA A 232 -9.59 8.02 1.43
N ILE A 233 -9.24 6.86 0.85
CA ILE A 233 -9.43 5.55 1.49
C ILE A 233 -8.58 5.44 2.76
N VAL A 234 -7.31 5.85 2.71
CA VAL A 234 -6.41 5.85 3.88
C VAL A 234 -6.96 6.75 4.99
N LEU A 235 -7.48 7.93 4.64
CA LEU A 235 -8.13 8.83 5.60
C LEU A 235 -9.38 8.18 6.21
N ALA A 236 -10.25 7.61 5.40
CA ALA A 236 -11.47 6.94 5.89
C ALA A 236 -11.12 5.78 6.82
N TYR A 237 -10.12 4.98 6.46
CA TYR A 237 -9.60 3.90 7.28
C TYR A 237 -9.03 4.41 8.62
N GLY A 238 -8.25 5.49 8.58
CA GLY A 238 -7.74 6.13 9.78
C GLY A 238 -8.87 6.66 10.70
N LEU A 239 -9.88 7.31 10.12
CA LEU A 239 -11.03 7.81 10.88
C LEU A 239 -11.81 6.67 11.54
N PHE A 240 -11.95 5.52 10.89
CA PHE A 240 -12.53 4.32 11.50
C PHE A 240 -11.76 3.92 12.77
N TRP A 241 -10.43 3.86 12.72
CA TRP A 241 -9.60 3.49 13.87
C TRP A 241 -9.61 4.56 14.97
N PHE A 242 -9.69 5.84 14.63
CA PHE A 242 -9.91 6.90 15.61
C PHE A 242 -11.27 6.76 16.28
N ALA A 243 -12.32 6.42 15.55
CA ALA A 243 -13.66 6.20 16.11
C ALA A 243 -13.67 4.99 17.05
N ALA A 244 -13.03 3.89 16.66
CA ALA A 244 -12.85 2.71 17.50
C ALA A 244 -12.09 3.04 18.80
N ALA A 245 -11.02 3.83 18.70
CA ALA A 245 -10.25 4.28 19.86
C ALA A 245 -11.10 5.12 20.81
N VAL A 246 -11.90 6.04 20.28
CA VAL A 246 -12.83 6.86 21.09
C VAL A 246 -13.88 5.98 21.79
N ALA A 247 -14.46 5.01 21.08
CA ALA A 247 -15.45 4.09 21.63
C ALA A 247 -14.88 3.28 22.80
N VAL A 248 -13.68 2.70 22.63
CA VAL A 248 -13.00 1.93 23.69
C VAL A 248 -12.63 2.84 24.87
N ASN A 249 -12.11 4.05 24.64
CA ASN A 249 -11.78 5.00 25.71
C ASN A 249 -13.03 5.46 26.49
N ALA A 250 -14.20 5.51 25.86
CA ALA A 250 -15.46 5.87 26.54
C ALA A 250 -15.89 4.77 27.52
N LEU A 251 -15.68 3.51 27.18
CA LEU A 251 -16.06 2.34 28.00
C LEU A 251 -14.98 1.95 29.00
N GLY A 252 -13.72 2.11 28.64
CA GLY A 252 -12.56 1.63 29.40
C GLY A 252 -12.27 2.51 30.64
N ARG A 253 -11.70 1.86 31.67
CA ARG A 253 -11.38 2.51 32.95
C ARG A 253 -9.90 2.85 33.10
N SER A 254 -9.00 2.07 32.47
CA SER A 254 -7.56 2.27 32.55
C SER A 254 -6.91 2.28 31.17
N SER A 255 -5.76 2.94 31.06
CA SER A 255 -4.96 2.99 29.83
C SER A 255 -4.51 1.61 29.38
N ALA A 256 -4.14 0.73 30.31
CA ALA A 256 -3.73 -0.64 30.00
C ALA A 256 -4.91 -1.47 29.43
N THR A 257 -6.09 -1.38 30.04
CA THR A 257 -7.29 -2.09 29.55
C THR A 257 -7.69 -1.58 28.17
N ASN A 258 -7.63 -0.27 27.92
CA ASN A 258 -7.92 0.32 26.62
C ASN A 258 -6.93 -0.16 25.55
N ALA A 259 -5.64 -0.18 25.86
CA ALA A 259 -4.61 -0.66 24.94
C ALA A 259 -4.84 -2.13 24.57
N LEU A 260 -5.10 -3.01 25.55
CA LEU A 260 -5.38 -4.43 25.31
C LEU A 260 -6.65 -4.64 24.50
N ALA A 261 -7.73 -3.90 24.81
CA ALA A 261 -8.98 -3.99 24.06
C ALA A 261 -8.79 -3.56 22.59
N LEU A 262 -8.10 -2.44 22.37
CA LEU A 262 -7.79 -1.94 21.02
C LEU A 262 -6.90 -2.89 20.21
N LEU A 263 -5.87 -3.46 20.85
CA LEU A 263 -5.03 -4.49 20.22
C LEU A 263 -5.84 -5.75 19.90
N GLY A 264 -6.76 -6.14 20.78
CA GLY A 264 -7.67 -7.27 20.52
C GLY A 264 -8.59 -7.02 19.33
N VAL A 265 -9.17 -5.82 19.22
CA VAL A 265 -9.99 -5.43 18.06
C VAL A 265 -9.15 -5.43 16.79
N TRP A 266 -7.95 -4.86 16.83
CA TRP A 266 -7.04 -4.85 15.68
C TRP A 266 -6.66 -6.29 15.26
N LEU A 267 -6.24 -7.13 16.19
CA LEU A 267 -5.87 -8.51 15.90
C LEU A 267 -7.03 -9.27 15.24
N LEU A 268 -8.24 -9.11 15.80
CA LEU A 268 -9.42 -9.78 15.28
C LEU A 268 -9.78 -9.30 13.86
N THR A 269 -9.82 -7.98 13.64
CA THR A 269 -10.35 -7.43 12.39
C THR A 269 -9.32 -7.33 11.26
N VAL A 270 -8.02 -7.26 11.57
CA VAL A 270 -6.97 -7.06 10.55
C VAL A 270 -6.19 -8.35 10.29
N VAL A 271 -6.03 -9.19 11.32
CA VAL A 271 -5.17 -10.40 11.21
C VAL A 271 -5.99 -11.67 11.10
N LEU A 272 -7.06 -11.80 11.90
CA LEU A 272 -7.85 -13.05 11.94
C LEU A 272 -9.02 -13.07 10.96
N VAL A 273 -9.60 -11.91 10.66
CA VAL A 273 -10.74 -11.76 9.72
C VAL A 273 -10.35 -10.70 8.69
N PRO A 274 -9.41 -11.00 7.79
CA PRO A 274 -8.97 -10.06 6.75
C PRO A 274 -10.04 -9.87 5.66
#